data_531dedeb65810f7c60cecf3859655afb
#
_entry.id   531dedeb65810f7c60cecf3859655afb
#
_cell.length_a   1.000
_cell.length_b   1.000
_cell.length_c   1.000
_cell.angle_alpha   90.00
_cell.angle_beta   90.00
_cell.angle_gamma   90.00
#
_symmetry.space_group_name_H-M   'P 1'
#
loop_
_entity.id
_entity.type
_entity.pdbx_description
1 polymer ?
#
loop_
_entity_poly.entity_id
_entity_poly.type
_entity_poly.pdbx_seq_one_letter_code
_entity_poly.pdbx_strand_id
1 'polypeptide(L)'
;MMKSVVAVLTGILLALGVGALSIFGIAAPFFTYFFGPELASTALPAVFVLFAAAFAFYFGGMVASYKAPSRRRLHGVLVGVGAFVISPLVNLVAPDPTVRGGDPFANLRTPEAFLFTTVLLVLVLTVSYVGALRGETLFAHNQAVIRRQKTRKARERLSEGKD
;
A
#
# COMPACT_ATOMS: atom_id res chain seq x y z
N MET A 1 -21.86 1.13 0.15
CA MET A 1 -20.89 0.04 0.33
C MET A 1 -19.89 -0.05 -0.82
N MET A 2 -20.31 -0.05 -2.09
CA MET A 2 -19.44 -0.19 -3.27
C MET A 2 -18.26 0.79 -3.32
N LYS A 3 -18.46 2.08 -3.03
CA LYS A 3 -17.37 3.09 -3.03
C LYS A 3 -16.27 2.81 -1.98
N SER A 4 -16.63 2.23 -0.83
CA SER A 4 -15.66 1.85 0.21
C SER A 4 -14.79 0.68 -0.23
N VAL A 5 -15.39 -0.35 -0.83
CA VAL A 5 -14.67 -1.51 -1.36
C VAL A 5 -13.71 -1.09 -2.47
N VAL A 6 -14.18 -0.27 -3.40
CA VAL A 6 -13.34 0.27 -4.49
C VAL A 6 -12.15 1.07 -3.95
N ALA A 7 -12.34 1.87 -2.88
CA ALA A 7 -11.25 2.63 -2.28
C ALA A 7 -10.15 1.71 -1.72
N VAL A 8 -10.54 0.65 -0.98
CA VAL A 8 -9.58 -0.33 -0.42
C VAL A 8 -8.89 -1.12 -1.52
N LEU A 9 -9.65 -1.64 -2.49
CA LEU A 9 -9.08 -2.39 -3.63
C LEU A 9 -8.10 -1.53 -4.44
N THR A 10 -8.42 -0.27 -4.68
CA THR A 10 -7.47 0.65 -5.36
C THR A 10 -6.18 0.80 -4.55
N GLY A 11 -6.29 0.94 -3.22
CA GLY A 11 -5.12 1.02 -2.35
C GLY A 11 -4.28 -0.25 -2.36
N ILE A 12 -4.91 -1.43 -2.31
CA ILE A 12 -4.24 -2.73 -2.39
C ILE A 12 -3.52 -2.89 -3.74
N LEU A 13 -4.21 -2.64 -4.86
CA LEU A 13 -3.63 -2.74 -6.19
C LEU A 13 -2.44 -1.80 -6.37
N LEU A 14 -2.55 -0.56 -5.85
CA LEU A 14 -1.44 0.38 -5.87
C LEU A 14 -0.26 -0.13 -5.03
N ALA A 15 -0.51 -0.60 -3.81
CA ALA A 15 0.54 -1.13 -2.94
C ALA A 15 1.24 -2.34 -3.57
N LEU A 16 0.48 -3.29 -4.10
CA LEU A 16 1.04 -4.46 -4.79
C LEU A 16 1.83 -4.06 -6.05
N GLY A 17 1.31 -3.13 -6.86
CA GLY A 17 1.98 -2.64 -8.07
C GLY A 17 3.29 -1.92 -7.74
N VAL A 18 3.28 -1.00 -6.77
CA VAL A 18 4.49 -0.29 -6.32
C VAL A 18 5.49 -1.25 -5.67
N GLY A 19 5.02 -2.20 -4.85
CA GLY A 19 5.86 -3.22 -4.24
C GLY A 19 6.52 -4.12 -5.28
N ALA A 20 5.75 -4.64 -6.24
CA ALA A 20 6.27 -5.45 -7.34
C ALA A 20 7.29 -4.69 -8.19
N LEU A 21 6.99 -3.44 -8.56
CA LEU A 21 7.93 -2.61 -9.31
C LEU A 21 9.22 -2.36 -8.51
N SER A 22 9.11 -2.09 -7.21
CA SER A 22 10.28 -1.87 -6.36
C SER A 22 11.15 -3.12 -6.25
N ILE A 23 10.55 -4.29 -6.09
CA ILE A 23 11.28 -5.55 -5.92
C ILE A 23 11.82 -6.05 -7.26
N PHE A 24 10.94 -6.26 -8.25
CA PHE A 24 11.32 -6.88 -9.53
C PHE A 24 11.88 -5.89 -10.54
N GLY A 25 11.42 -4.63 -10.52
CA GLY A 25 11.88 -3.61 -11.47
C GLY A 25 13.16 -2.91 -11.03
N ILE A 26 13.43 -2.82 -9.73
CA ILE A 26 14.58 -2.07 -9.21
C ILE A 26 15.53 -2.97 -8.43
N ALA A 27 15.04 -3.63 -7.38
CA ALA A 27 15.93 -4.33 -6.46
C ALA A 27 16.56 -5.57 -7.09
N ALA A 28 15.77 -6.44 -7.70
CA ALA A 28 16.28 -7.68 -8.26
C ALA A 28 17.36 -7.43 -9.36
N PRO A 29 17.14 -6.54 -10.37
CA PRO A 29 18.18 -6.18 -11.32
C PRO A 29 19.40 -5.54 -10.65
N PHE A 30 19.20 -4.63 -9.71
CA PHE A 30 20.28 -3.93 -9.02
C PHE A 30 21.17 -4.92 -8.25
N PHE A 31 20.59 -5.79 -7.45
CA PHE A 31 21.35 -6.75 -6.68
C PHE A 31 22.05 -7.79 -7.55
N THR A 32 21.38 -8.27 -8.60
CA THR A 32 21.99 -9.23 -9.53
C THR A 32 23.18 -8.63 -10.28
N TYR A 33 23.07 -7.37 -10.72
CA TYR A 33 24.10 -6.72 -11.52
C TYR A 33 25.33 -6.31 -10.70
N PHE A 34 25.10 -5.71 -9.51
CA PHE A 34 26.20 -5.11 -8.73
C PHE A 34 26.84 -6.06 -7.70
N PHE A 35 26.12 -7.03 -7.19
CA PHE A 35 26.56 -7.81 -6.03
C PHE A 35 26.63 -9.32 -6.28
N GLY A 36 26.03 -9.81 -7.36
CA GLY A 36 26.02 -11.24 -7.69
C GLY A 36 25.20 -12.11 -6.71
N PRO A 37 25.26 -13.44 -6.87
CA PRO A 37 24.41 -14.37 -6.11
C PRO A 37 24.76 -14.46 -4.62
N GLU A 38 25.98 -14.07 -4.22
CA GLU A 38 26.42 -14.15 -2.82
C GLU A 38 25.61 -13.26 -1.89
N LEU A 39 25.07 -12.16 -2.40
CA LEU A 39 24.25 -11.23 -1.61
C LEU A 39 22.91 -11.84 -1.20
N ALA A 40 22.39 -12.79 -1.96
CA ALA A 40 21.12 -13.45 -1.65
C ALA A 40 21.14 -14.18 -0.30
N SER A 41 22.34 -14.57 0.18
CA SER A 41 22.54 -15.22 1.48
C SER A 41 22.64 -14.24 2.66
N THR A 42 22.64 -12.94 2.40
CA THR A 42 22.73 -11.89 3.44
C THR A 42 21.36 -11.41 3.90
N ALA A 43 21.30 -10.61 4.97
CA ALA A 43 20.07 -9.96 5.43
C ALA A 43 19.61 -8.78 4.54
N LEU A 44 20.45 -8.34 3.61
CA LEU A 44 20.21 -7.12 2.82
C LEU A 44 18.94 -7.19 1.96
N PRO A 45 18.64 -8.30 1.24
CA PRO A 45 17.38 -8.45 0.52
C PRO A 45 16.14 -8.32 1.42
N ALA A 46 16.18 -8.90 2.62
CA ALA A 46 15.08 -8.81 3.57
C ALA A 46 14.83 -7.38 4.03
N VAL A 47 15.89 -6.63 4.35
CA VAL A 47 15.81 -5.20 4.69
C VAL A 47 15.22 -4.40 3.54
N PHE A 48 15.64 -4.67 2.30
CA PHE A 48 15.10 -3.98 1.14
C PHE A 48 13.61 -4.27 0.95
N VAL A 49 13.18 -5.52 1.13
CA VAL A 49 11.75 -5.90 1.07
C VAL A 49 10.94 -5.12 2.10
N LEU A 50 11.46 -4.95 3.33
CA LEU A 50 10.79 -4.15 4.36
C LEU A 50 10.63 -2.68 3.93
N PHE A 51 11.66 -2.06 3.35
CA PHE A 51 11.58 -0.69 2.83
C PHE A 51 10.61 -0.57 1.66
N ALA A 52 10.68 -1.50 0.69
CA ALA A 52 9.76 -1.54 -0.45
C ALA A 52 8.30 -1.69 0.01
N ALA A 53 8.04 -2.57 0.97
CA ALA A 53 6.73 -2.75 1.57
C ALA A 53 6.26 -1.49 2.30
N ALA A 54 7.13 -0.87 3.12
CA ALA A 54 6.80 0.36 3.82
C ALA A 54 6.37 1.47 2.83
N PHE A 55 7.16 1.67 1.78
CA PHE A 55 6.86 2.65 0.75
C PHE A 55 5.55 2.35 0.02
N ALA A 56 5.39 1.11 -0.45
CA ALA A 56 4.21 0.66 -1.18
C ALA A 56 2.92 0.82 -0.36
N PHE A 57 2.93 0.38 0.89
CA PHE A 57 1.76 0.43 1.76
C PHE A 57 1.45 1.82 2.31
N TYR A 58 2.45 2.69 2.44
CA TYR A 58 2.22 4.09 2.72
C TYR A 58 1.35 4.75 1.63
N PHE A 59 1.73 4.58 0.36
CA PHE A 59 0.94 5.14 -0.75
C PHE A 59 -0.40 4.43 -0.93
N GLY A 60 -0.45 3.12 -0.78
CA GLY A 60 -1.70 2.36 -0.81
C GLY A 60 -2.70 2.83 0.24
N GLY A 61 -2.26 2.98 1.49
CA GLY A 61 -3.06 3.49 2.59
C GLY A 61 -3.51 4.94 2.37
N MET A 62 -2.62 5.78 1.86
CA MET A 62 -2.91 7.18 1.53
C MET A 62 -4.01 7.29 0.46
N VAL A 63 -3.90 6.54 -0.64
CA VAL A 63 -4.89 6.58 -1.73
C VAL A 63 -6.23 6.01 -1.31
N ALA A 64 -6.24 4.89 -0.57
CA ALA A 64 -7.47 4.32 -0.04
C ALA A 64 -8.21 5.29 0.87
N SER A 65 -7.49 5.94 1.80
CA SER A 65 -8.04 6.94 2.71
C SER A 65 -8.56 8.16 1.95
N TYR A 66 -7.80 8.67 0.97
CA TYR A 66 -8.20 9.82 0.15
C TYR A 66 -9.51 9.55 -0.62
N LYS A 67 -9.66 8.36 -1.22
CA LYS A 67 -10.85 7.97 -2.00
C LYS A 67 -12.04 7.52 -1.14
N ALA A 68 -11.83 7.19 0.12
CA ALA A 68 -12.87 6.67 0.99
C ALA A 68 -13.98 7.71 1.26
N PRO A 69 -15.27 7.31 1.19
CA PRO A 69 -16.38 8.21 1.45
C PRO A 69 -16.50 8.59 2.93
N SER A 70 -16.15 7.68 3.84
CA SER A 70 -16.23 7.85 5.30
C SER A 70 -15.17 6.99 5.98
N ARG A 71 -14.96 7.16 7.29
CA ARG A 71 -14.01 6.36 8.10
C ARG A 71 -12.66 6.16 7.40
N ARG A 72 -12.09 7.25 6.86
CA ARG A 72 -10.92 7.26 5.97
C ARG A 72 -9.74 6.46 6.50
N ARG A 73 -9.41 6.63 7.79
CA ARG A 73 -8.29 5.94 8.43
C ARG A 73 -8.48 4.42 8.41
N LEU A 74 -9.71 3.96 8.66
CA LEU A 74 -10.02 2.53 8.62
C LEU A 74 -9.75 1.93 7.23
N HIS A 75 -10.13 2.64 6.15
CA HIS A 75 -9.89 2.17 4.79
C HIS A 75 -8.39 2.05 4.47
N GLY A 76 -7.57 2.96 5.00
CA GLY A 76 -6.12 2.84 4.86
C GLY A 76 -5.55 1.62 5.58
N VAL A 77 -5.97 1.35 6.81
CA VAL A 77 -5.55 0.15 7.55
C VAL A 77 -6.01 -1.14 6.86
N LEU A 78 -7.24 -1.14 6.30
CA LEU A 78 -7.77 -2.29 5.57
C LEU A 78 -6.95 -2.65 4.33
N VAL A 79 -6.15 -1.73 3.78
CA VAL A 79 -5.19 -2.05 2.71
C VAL A 79 -4.13 -3.03 3.22
N GLY A 80 -3.54 -2.76 4.38
CA GLY A 80 -2.54 -3.65 4.99
C GLY A 80 -3.14 -5.01 5.35
N VAL A 81 -4.30 -5.02 6.03
CA VAL A 81 -5.01 -6.26 6.37
C VAL A 81 -5.37 -7.06 5.12
N GLY A 82 -5.95 -6.40 4.12
CA GLY A 82 -6.38 -7.05 2.88
C GLY A 82 -5.23 -7.70 2.11
N ALA A 83 -4.07 -7.05 2.06
CA ALA A 83 -2.90 -7.62 1.41
C ALA A 83 -2.41 -8.89 2.11
N PHE A 84 -2.42 -8.92 3.44
CA PHE A 84 -2.06 -10.12 4.21
C PHE A 84 -3.06 -11.27 4.02
N VAL A 85 -4.34 -10.98 3.83
CA VAL A 85 -5.35 -11.99 3.53
C VAL A 85 -5.22 -12.50 2.09
N ILE A 86 -4.91 -11.60 1.14
CA ILE A 86 -4.76 -11.96 -0.28
C ILE A 86 -3.48 -12.77 -0.53
N SER A 87 -2.39 -12.49 0.19
CA SER A 87 -1.11 -13.18 -0.01
C SER A 87 -1.20 -14.72 0.07
N PRO A 88 -1.77 -15.35 1.11
CA PRO A 88 -1.94 -16.80 1.13
C PRO A 88 -2.93 -17.31 0.08
N LEU A 89 -3.95 -16.51 -0.31
CA LEU A 89 -4.86 -16.88 -1.39
C LEU A 89 -4.15 -16.93 -2.74
N VAL A 90 -3.22 -16.01 -3.01
CA VAL A 90 -2.39 -16.04 -4.22
C VAL A 90 -1.51 -17.28 -4.23
N ASN A 91 -0.89 -17.64 -3.10
CA ASN A 91 -0.09 -18.86 -2.99
C ASN A 91 -0.91 -20.14 -3.16
N LEU A 92 -2.20 -20.11 -2.81
CA LEU A 92 -3.10 -21.25 -3.03
C LEU A 92 -3.42 -21.45 -4.52
N VAL A 93 -3.58 -20.35 -5.29
CA VAL A 93 -3.95 -20.38 -6.72
C VAL A 93 -2.72 -20.54 -7.62
N ALA A 94 -1.60 -19.93 -7.24
CA ALA A 94 -0.32 -20.00 -7.94
C ALA A 94 0.77 -20.45 -6.94
N PRO A 95 0.81 -21.74 -6.62
CA PRO A 95 1.78 -22.25 -5.65
C PRO A 95 3.21 -22.03 -6.17
N ASP A 96 4.08 -21.53 -5.30
CA ASP A 96 5.50 -21.41 -5.59
C ASP A 96 6.08 -22.82 -5.83
N PRO A 97 6.64 -23.10 -7.03
CA PRO A 97 7.18 -24.41 -7.33
C PRO A 97 8.38 -24.78 -6.45
N THR A 98 8.99 -23.83 -5.76
CA THR A 98 10.08 -24.06 -4.83
C THR A 98 9.59 -24.56 -3.46
N VAL A 99 8.31 -24.37 -3.14
CA VAL A 99 7.69 -24.84 -1.89
C VAL A 99 7.14 -26.25 -2.10
N ARG A 100 7.88 -27.27 -1.62
CA ARG A 100 7.43 -28.66 -1.65
C ARG A 100 6.10 -28.83 -0.91
N GLY A 101 5.08 -29.32 -1.62
CA GLY A 101 3.80 -29.71 -1.04
C GLY A 101 2.67 -28.69 -1.13
N GLY A 102 2.88 -27.51 -1.75
CA GLY A 102 1.80 -26.53 -1.97
C GLY A 102 1.17 -25.95 -0.69
N ASP A 103 1.85 -26.06 0.45
CA ASP A 103 1.36 -25.52 1.72
C ASP A 103 1.56 -23.99 1.73
N PRO A 104 0.47 -23.20 1.67
CA PRO A 104 0.57 -21.74 1.66
C PRO A 104 1.17 -21.14 2.95
N PHE A 105 1.28 -21.95 4.00
CA PHE A 105 1.84 -21.58 5.30
C PHE A 105 3.20 -22.20 5.59
N ALA A 106 3.81 -22.92 4.63
CA ALA A 106 5.11 -23.55 4.84
C ALA A 106 6.19 -22.56 5.32
N ASN A 107 6.14 -21.33 4.80
CA ASN A 107 7.06 -20.25 5.18
C ASN A 107 6.85 -19.73 6.61
N LEU A 108 5.75 -20.07 7.28
CA LEU A 108 5.50 -19.67 8.68
C LEU A 108 5.97 -20.71 9.71
N ARG A 109 6.49 -21.85 9.24
CA ARG A 109 6.87 -22.93 10.15
C ARG A 109 8.25 -22.78 10.78
N THR A 110 9.12 -21.93 10.21
CA THR A 110 10.41 -21.62 10.83
C THR A 110 10.28 -20.39 11.73
N PRO A 111 10.95 -20.37 12.89
CA PRO A 111 10.90 -19.23 13.82
C PRO A 111 11.33 -17.92 13.15
N GLU A 112 12.32 -17.96 12.27
CA GLU A 112 12.86 -16.80 11.55
C GLU A 112 11.82 -16.24 10.57
N ALA A 113 11.17 -17.10 9.79
CA ALA A 113 10.13 -16.68 8.85
C ALA A 113 8.88 -16.18 9.56
N PHE A 114 8.50 -16.79 10.69
CA PHE A 114 7.42 -16.30 11.53
C PHE A 114 7.73 -14.91 12.10
N LEU A 115 8.95 -14.71 12.61
CA LEU A 115 9.39 -13.41 13.13
C LEU A 115 9.38 -12.35 12.02
N PHE A 116 9.97 -12.67 10.86
CA PHE A 116 9.98 -11.74 9.70
C PHE A 116 8.57 -11.35 9.26
N THR A 117 7.67 -12.33 9.13
CA THR A 117 6.27 -12.10 8.74
C THR A 117 5.54 -11.23 9.78
N THR A 118 5.80 -11.45 11.07
CA THR A 118 5.21 -10.65 12.15
C THR A 118 5.72 -9.20 12.09
N VAL A 119 7.02 -9.00 11.92
CA VAL A 119 7.62 -7.67 11.76
C VAL A 119 7.04 -6.97 10.52
N LEU A 120 6.96 -7.67 9.40
CA LEU A 120 6.38 -7.16 8.16
C LEU A 120 4.90 -6.76 8.35
N LEU A 121 4.10 -7.59 9.04
CA LEU A 121 2.70 -7.27 9.34
C LEU A 121 2.57 -5.99 10.16
N VAL A 122 3.31 -5.87 11.25
CA VAL A 122 3.30 -4.69 12.11
C VAL A 122 3.73 -3.45 11.32
N LEU A 123 4.81 -3.56 10.54
CA LEU A 123 5.29 -2.49 9.67
C LEU A 123 4.21 -2.05 8.68
N VAL A 124 3.64 -2.98 7.92
CA VAL A 124 2.62 -2.71 6.90
C VAL A 124 1.38 -2.05 7.50
N LEU A 125 0.88 -2.53 8.63
CA LEU A 125 -0.27 -1.92 9.31
C LEU A 125 0.04 -0.50 9.78
N THR A 126 1.19 -0.31 10.42
CA THR A 126 1.62 1.00 10.93
C THR A 126 1.78 2.01 9.80
N VAL A 127 2.47 1.62 8.73
CA VAL A 127 2.76 2.51 7.60
C VAL A 127 1.49 2.80 6.79
N SER A 128 0.60 1.81 6.61
CA SER A 128 -0.71 2.03 5.99
C SER A 128 -1.56 3.02 6.79
N TYR A 129 -1.51 2.95 8.12
CA TYR A 129 -2.20 3.90 8.99
C TYR A 129 -1.61 5.32 8.85
N VAL A 130 -0.27 5.47 8.86
CA VAL A 130 0.39 6.76 8.64
C VAL A 130 0.03 7.33 7.27
N GLY A 131 0.06 6.52 6.23
CA GLY A 131 -0.41 6.88 4.90
C GLY A 131 -1.87 7.35 4.90
N ALA A 132 -2.73 6.65 5.64
CA ALA A 132 -4.14 7.02 5.77
C ALA A 132 -4.35 8.38 6.44
N LEU A 133 -3.57 8.72 7.46
CA LEU A 133 -3.61 10.06 8.08
C LEU A 133 -3.25 11.15 7.04
N ARG A 134 -2.23 10.89 6.22
CA ARG A 134 -1.84 11.81 5.16
C ARG A 134 -2.92 11.95 4.09
N GLY A 135 -3.55 10.85 3.68
CA GLY A 135 -4.65 10.84 2.72
C GLY A 135 -5.87 11.63 3.20
N GLU A 136 -6.23 11.51 4.48
CA GLU A 136 -7.30 12.28 5.11
C GLU A 136 -6.99 13.79 5.10
N THR A 137 -5.75 14.17 5.45
CA THR A 137 -5.30 15.57 5.44
C THR A 137 -5.33 16.17 4.03
N LEU A 138 -4.84 15.44 3.03
CA LEU A 138 -4.89 15.86 1.63
C LEU A 138 -6.32 16.05 1.13
N PHE A 139 -7.22 15.13 1.50
CA PHE A 139 -8.63 15.27 1.15
C PHE A 139 -9.25 16.53 1.76
N ALA A 140 -9.03 16.79 3.04
CA ALA A 140 -9.55 17.97 3.73
C ALA A 140 -9.02 19.26 3.08
N HIS A 141 -7.73 19.31 2.75
CA HIS A 141 -7.10 20.43 2.06
C HIS A 141 -7.75 20.68 0.69
N ASN A 142 -7.88 19.65 -0.14
CA ASN A 142 -8.47 19.76 -1.47
C ASN A 142 -9.94 20.21 -1.40
N GLN A 143 -10.72 19.74 -0.43
CA GLN A 143 -12.09 20.20 -0.25
C GLN A 143 -12.16 21.68 0.14
N ALA A 144 -11.25 22.17 0.96
CA ALA A 144 -11.17 23.58 1.32
C ALA A 144 -10.85 24.45 0.10
N VAL A 145 -9.91 24.02 -0.76
CA VAL A 145 -9.57 24.72 -2.01
C VAL A 145 -10.77 24.78 -2.94
N ILE A 146 -11.46 23.66 -3.17
CA ILE A 146 -12.65 23.59 -4.03
C ILE A 146 -13.77 24.51 -3.52
N ARG A 147 -14.01 24.55 -2.20
CA ARG A 147 -15.01 25.45 -1.59
C ARG A 147 -14.66 26.90 -1.84
N ARG A 148 -13.41 27.31 -1.63
CA ARG A 148 -12.94 28.68 -1.88
C ARG A 148 -13.13 29.09 -3.34
N GLN A 149 -12.80 28.21 -4.29
CA GLN A 149 -13.00 28.47 -5.72
C GLN A 149 -14.48 28.64 -6.09
N LYS A 150 -15.37 27.79 -5.54
CA LYS A 150 -16.81 27.90 -5.76
C LYS A 150 -17.37 29.23 -5.23
N THR A 151 -16.95 29.62 -4.02
CA THR A 151 -17.37 30.88 -3.41
C THR A 151 -16.90 32.11 -4.24
N ARG A 152 -15.65 32.06 -4.74
CA ARG A 152 -15.10 33.10 -5.60
C ARG A 152 -15.90 33.24 -6.89
N LYS A 153 -16.13 32.13 -7.61
CA LYS A 153 -16.95 32.14 -8.85
C LYS A 153 -18.38 32.61 -8.62
N ALA A 154 -18.99 32.27 -7.47
CA ALA A 154 -20.33 32.77 -7.13
C ALA A 154 -20.34 34.27 -6.92
N ARG A 155 -19.33 34.87 -6.29
CA ARG A 155 -19.20 36.33 -6.12
C ARG A 155 -18.97 37.03 -7.43
N GLU A 156 -18.12 36.50 -8.31
CA GLU A 156 -17.87 37.05 -9.65
C GLU A 156 -19.17 37.12 -10.47
N ARG A 157 -19.98 36.06 -10.49
CA ARG A 157 -21.30 36.05 -11.17
C ARG A 157 -22.30 37.07 -10.61
N LEU A 158 -22.28 37.31 -9.30
CA LEU A 158 -23.16 38.26 -8.65
C LEU A 158 -22.72 39.71 -8.95
N SER A 159 -21.46 39.98 -9.22
CA SER A 159 -20.96 41.28 -9.64
C SER A 159 -21.28 41.56 -11.11
N GLU A 160 -21.15 40.59 -11.99
CA GLU A 160 -21.45 40.71 -13.43
C GLU A 160 -22.95 40.87 -13.73
N GLY A 161 -23.83 40.36 -12.88
CA GLY A 161 -25.28 40.47 -13.07
C GLY A 161 -25.92 41.76 -12.49
N LYS A 162 -25.10 42.71 -12.03
CA LYS A 162 -25.56 44.00 -11.49
C LYS A 162 -25.37 45.18 -12.43
N ASP A 163 -24.73 44.95 -13.57
CA ASP A 163 -24.57 45.93 -14.67
C ASP A 163 -25.66 45.69 -15.74
#